data_6a48f6b51f8590a9263ee8cbd09e9c60
#
_entry.id   6a48f6b51f8590a9263ee8cbd09e9c60
#
_cell.length_a   1.000
_cell.length_b   1.000
_cell.length_c   1.000
_cell.angle_alpha   90.00
_cell.angle_beta   90.00
_cell.angle_gamma   90.00
#
_symmetry.space_group_name_H-M   'P 1'
#
loop_
_entity.id
_entity.type
_entity.pdbx_description
1 polymer ?
#
loop_
_entity_poly.entity_id
_entity_poly.type
_entity_poly.pdbx_seq_one_letter_code
_entity_poly.pdbx_strand_id
1 'polypeptide(L)'
;MVLVLFETAVGFCLFSMSDEAKLSSPDLYKHFESETEANRLLQLSAIHRFQSTVEAVEGATAVNEGKLSKGLKNFLTSEILEKGGAAGTKGGKGVNLIVSEPKLASTINKKLGIQVTAESSLMDLYRGIRENLASLLSASSPEAGALDPRDLNTMSLGLSHSLSRYKLKFSPDKVDTMVVQAIALLDDLDKELNIYAMRVKEWYGWHFPEMGKIITDNIAYAKVVRAVGFRTNASSCDLSDILPEEVEQTLSLIHI
;
A
#
# COMPACT_ATOMS: atom_id res chain seq x y z
N MET A 1 -18.43 14.89 3.73
CA MET A 1 -17.74 14.24 2.59
C MET A 1 -16.40 13.74 3.08
N VAL A 2 -16.13 12.46 2.91
CA VAL A 2 -14.85 11.85 3.32
C VAL A 2 -14.00 11.61 2.07
N LEU A 3 -12.76 12.06 2.15
CA LEU A 3 -11.73 11.85 1.15
C LEU A 3 -10.60 11.00 1.74
N VAL A 4 -10.08 10.07 0.96
CA VAL A 4 -8.96 9.20 1.36
C VAL A 4 -7.76 9.51 0.50
N LEU A 5 -6.67 9.92 1.12
CA LEU A 5 -5.40 10.12 0.45
C LEU A 5 -4.65 8.80 0.39
N PHE A 6 -4.29 8.37 -0.80
CA PHE A 6 -3.53 7.17 -1.05
C PHE A 6 -2.31 7.46 -1.93
N GLU A 7 -1.16 7.01 -1.49
CA GLU A 7 0.10 7.17 -2.22
C GLU A 7 0.38 5.94 -3.07
N THR A 8 0.76 6.17 -4.32
CA THR A 8 1.14 5.13 -5.27
C THR A 8 2.48 5.48 -5.92
N ALA A 9 3.10 4.52 -6.60
CA ALA A 9 4.28 4.79 -7.40
C ALA A 9 4.01 5.73 -8.59
N VAL A 10 2.76 5.85 -9.00
CA VAL A 10 2.32 6.73 -10.10
C VAL A 10 2.11 8.16 -9.64
N GLY A 11 1.70 8.34 -8.38
CA GLY A 11 1.36 9.64 -7.82
C GLY A 11 0.49 9.58 -6.58
N PHE A 12 -0.03 10.74 -6.20
CA PHE A 12 -0.99 10.87 -5.10
C PHE A 12 -2.41 10.73 -5.62
N CYS A 13 -3.16 9.81 -5.06
CA CYS A 13 -4.55 9.57 -5.40
C CYS A 13 -5.46 10.08 -4.28
N LEU A 14 -6.55 10.70 -4.65
CA LEU A 14 -7.59 11.15 -3.74
C LEU A 14 -8.88 10.42 -4.09
N PHE A 15 -9.33 9.55 -3.20
CA PHE A 15 -10.57 8.81 -3.37
C PHE A 15 -11.69 9.46 -2.56
N SER A 16 -12.89 9.58 -3.14
CA SER A 16 -14.09 9.96 -2.43
C SER A 16 -14.83 8.70 -1.96
N MET A 17 -15.29 8.72 -0.73
CA MET A 17 -16.06 7.63 -0.16
C MET A 17 -17.55 7.96 -0.22
N SER A 18 -18.35 7.03 -0.75
CA SER A 18 -19.78 7.22 -0.95
C SER A 18 -20.60 7.08 0.34
N ASP A 19 -20.13 6.27 1.31
CA ASP A 19 -20.84 5.96 2.55
C ASP A 19 -19.91 6.03 3.76
N GLU A 20 -20.01 7.13 4.51
CA GLU A 20 -19.19 7.38 5.71
C GLU A 20 -19.50 6.42 6.87
N ALA A 21 -20.73 5.89 6.94
CA ALA A 21 -21.14 5.00 8.03
C ALA A 21 -20.37 3.66 8.00
N LYS A 22 -19.90 3.25 6.82
CA LYS A 22 -19.15 2.02 6.65
C LYS A 22 -17.73 2.07 7.22
N LEU A 23 -17.15 3.26 7.43
CA LEU A 23 -15.84 3.42 8.05
C LEU A 23 -15.74 2.80 9.46
N SER A 24 -16.83 2.86 10.20
CA SER A 24 -16.89 2.33 11.57
C SER A 24 -17.37 0.88 11.63
N SER A 25 -17.65 0.26 10.47
CA SER A 25 -18.13 -1.12 10.42
C SER A 25 -16.97 -2.11 10.56
N PRO A 26 -17.09 -3.12 11.42
CA PRO A 26 -16.09 -4.20 11.53
C PRO A 26 -16.05 -5.07 10.25
N ASP A 27 -17.07 -5.00 9.41
CA ASP A 27 -17.19 -5.76 8.16
C ASP A 27 -16.72 -4.98 6.93
N LEU A 28 -15.97 -3.89 7.11
CA LEU A 28 -15.48 -3.05 6.01
C LEU A 28 -14.70 -3.86 4.96
N TYR A 29 -13.91 -4.85 5.40
CA TYR A 29 -13.09 -5.68 4.52
C TYR A 29 -13.92 -6.47 3.49
N LYS A 30 -15.17 -6.87 3.83
CA LYS A 30 -16.05 -7.63 2.92
C LYS A 30 -16.39 -6.86 1.64
N HIS A 31 -16.46 -5.53 1.72
CA HIS A 31 -16.73 -4.69 0.56
C HIS A 31 -15.54 -4.61 -0.42
N PHE A 32 -14.37 -5.10 -0.03
CA PHE A 32 -13.18 -5.15 -0.87
C PHE A 32 -12.88 -6.54 -1.44
N GLU A 33 -13.70 -7.55 -1.11
CA GLU A 33 -13.61 -8.89 -1.70
C GLU A 33 -14.03 -8.88 -3.18
N SER A 34 -14.86 -7.93 -3.60
CA SER A 34 -15.32 -7.75 -4.97
C SER A 34 -14.89 -6.40 -5.52
N GLU A 35 -14.27 -6.38 -6.70
CA GLU A 35 -13.87 -5.16 -7.41
C GLU A 35 -15.07 -4.22 -7.67
N THR A 36 -16.25 -4.80 -7.96
CA THR A 36 -17.46 -4.02 -8.24
C THR A 36 -17.98 -3.29 -7.00
N GLU A 37 -17.90 -3.92 -5.83
CA GLU A 37 -18.28 -3.30 -4.57
C GLU A 37 -17.24 -2.27 -4.12
N ALA A 38 -15.95 -2.55 -4.31
CA ALA A 38 -14.87 -1.60 -4.04
C ALA A 38 -15.05 -0.32 -4.88
N ASN A 39 -15.36 -0.45 -6.17
CA ASN A 39 -15.62 0.69 -7.08
C ASN A 39 -16.93 1.46 -6.74
N ARG A 40 -17.88 0.83 -6.09
CA ARG A 40 -19.09 1.50 -5.58
C ARG A 40 -18.83 2.29 -4.31
N LEU A 41 -17.96 1.76 -3.44
CA LEU A 41 -17.62 2.38 -2.17
C LEU A 41 -16.67 3.55 -2.34
N LEU A 42 -15.68 3.38 -3.19
CA LEU A 42 -14.60 4.34 -3.45
C LEU A 42 -14.58 4.74 -4.93
N GLN A 43 -14.51 6.03 -5.15
CA GLN A 43 -14.35 6.61 -6.49
C GLN A 43 -13.12 7.51 -6.48
N LEU A 44 -12.30 7.41 -7.53
CA LEU A 44 -11.16 8.31 -7.70
C LEU A 44 -11.70 9.73 -7.99
N SER A 45 -11.44 10.65 -7.09
CA SER A 45 -11.82 12.06 -7.22
C SER A 45 -10.77 12.84 -8.00
N ALA A 46 -9.50 12.62 -7.68
CA ALA A 46 -8.37 13.28 -8.35
C ALA A 46 -7.09 12.46 -8.23
N ILE A 47 -6.20 12.66 -9.20
CA ILE A 47 -4.86 12.07 -9.19
C ILE A 47 -3.83 13.13 -9.57
N HIS A 48 -2.77 13.22 -8.77
CA HIS A 48 -1.57 13.98 -9.11
C HIS A 48 -0.48 13.01 -9.51
N ARG A 49 -0.20 12.91 -10.83
CA ARG A 49 0.84 12.03 -11.36
C ARG A 49 2.21 12.66 -11.22
N PHE A 50 3.17 11.87 -10.76
CA PHE A 50 4.56 12.31 -10.74
C PHE A 50 5.10 12.46 -12.16
N GLN A 51 5.73 13.58 -12.44
CA GLN A 51 6.32 13.87 -13.76
C GLN A 51 7.73 13.28 -13.91
N SER A 52 8.38 13.00 -12.80
CA SER A 52 9.73 12.46 -12.76
C SER A 52 9.96 11.51 -11.59
N THR A 53 10.95 10.63 -11.73
CA THR A 53 11.40 9.75 -10.64
C THR A 53 11.88 10.54 -9.42
N VAL A 54 12.47 11.72 -9.64
CA VAL A 54 12.94 12.60 -8.56
C VAL A 54 11.75 13.10 -7.73
N GLU A 55 10.69 13.53 -8.38
CA GLU A 55 9.46 13.98 -7.71
C GLU A 55 8.81 12.83 -6.93
N ALA A 56 8.78 11.62 -7.51
CA ALA A 56 8.25 10.44 -6.85
C ALA A 56 9.05 10.08 -5.58
N VAL A 57 10.39 10.10 -5.66
CA VAL A 57 11.26 9.86 -4.50
C VAL A 57 11.10 10.93 -3.44
N GLU A 58 11.03 12.22 -3.82
CA GLU A 58 10.81 13.33 -2.90
C GLU A 58 9.44 13.20 -2.21
N GLY A 59 8.39 12.87 -2.98
CA GLY A 59 7.04 12.66 -2.47
C GLY A 59 6.99 11.54 -1.46
N ALA A 60 7.47 10.35 -1.83
CA ALA A 60 7.47 9.17 -0.97
C ALA A 60 8.33 9.37 0.30
N THR A 61 9.50 10.01 0.17
CA THR A 61 10.37 10.31 1.32
C THR A 61 9.67 11.31 2.27
N ALA A 62 9.06 12.35 1.72
CA ALA A 62 8.36 13.35 2.53
C ALA A 62 7.19 12.73 3.31
N VAL A 63 6.38 11.89 2.67
CA VAL A 63 5.27 11.18 3.33
C VAL A 63 5.77 10.30 4.46
N ASN A 64 6.80 9.49 4.20
CA ASN A 64 7.40 8.60 5.21
C ASN A 64 7.99 9.37 6.42
N GLU A 65 8.52 10.57 6.19
CA GLU A 65 9.00 11.44 7.26
C GLU A 65 7.88 12.26 7.95
N GLY A 66 6.64 12.14 7.48
CA GLY A 66 5.51 12.93 7.96
C GLY A 66 5.57 14.41 7.55
N LYS A 67 6.31 14.69 6.48
CA LYS A 67 6.44 16.04 5.90
C LYS A 67 5.51 16.22 4.71
N LEU A 68 5.10 17.45 4.48
CA LEU A 68 4.27 17.82 3.33
C LEU A 68 5.17 18.29 2.18
N SER A 69 5.28 17.52 1.09
CA SER A 69 6.00 17.90 -0.12
C SER A 69 5.27 19.06 -0.83
N LYS A 70 5.99 19.82 -1.68
CA LYS A 70 5.39 20.92 -2.45
C LYS A 70 4.28 20.43 -3.39
N GLY A 71 4.50 19.31 -4.08
CA GLY A 71 3.52 18.67 -4.97
C GLY A 71 2.25 18.29 -4.21
N LEU A 72 2.39 17.58 -3.10
CA LEU A 72 1.24 17.19 -2.26
C LEU A 72 0.49 18.41 -1.70
N LYS A 73 1.21 19.44 -1.27
CA LYS A 73 0.60 20.68 -0.77
C LYS A 73 -0.26 21.34 -1.85
N ASN A 74 0.27 21.53 -3.03
CA ASN A 74 -0.43 22.15 -4.16
C ASN A 74 -1.65 21.33 -4.56
N PHE A 75 -1.49 20.00 -4.64
CA PHE A 75 -2.57 19.08 -4.97
C PHE A 75 -3.73 19.15 -3.97
N LEU A 76 -3.44 19.08 -2.66
CA LEU A 76 -4.49 19.19 -1.64
C LEU A 76 -5.13 20.59 -1.60
N THR A 77 -4.38 21.64 -1.90
CA THR A 77 -4.92 22.99 -1.96
C THR A 77 -5.89 23.12 -3.13
N SER A 78 -5.49 22.71 -4.34
CA SER A 78 -6.34 22.81 -5.52
C SER A 78 -7.59 21.92 -5.42
N GLU A 79 -7.46 20.69 -4.95
CA GLU A 79 -8.58 19.74 -4.96
C GLU A 79 -9.54 19.93 -3.78
N ILE A 80 -9.04 20.28 -2.59
CA ILE A 80 -9.86 20.40 -1.39
C ILE A 80 -10.27 21.83 -1.10
N LEU A 81 -9.33 22.79 -1.18
CA LEU A 81 -9.62 24.18 -0.79
C LEU A 81 -10.25 24.97 -1.93
N GLU A 82 -9.81 24.77 -3.19
CA GLU A 82 -10.33 25.51 -4.34
C GLU A 82 -11.57 24.84 -4.91
N LYS A 83 -11.54 23.53 -5.23
CA LYS A 83 -12.69 22.80 -5.79
C LYS A 83 -13.72 22.43 -4.73
N GLY A 84 -13.33 22.11 -3.52
CA GLY A 84 -14.24 21.87 -2.40
C GLY A 84 -15.07 23.08 -2.02
N GLY A 85 -14.62 24.27 -2.35
CA GLY A 85 -15.38 25.53 -2.23
C GLY A 85 -16.56 25.66 -3.22
N ALA A 86 -16.58 24.90 -4.33
CA ALA A 86 -17.68 24.90 -5.28
C ALA A 86 -18.98 24.26 -4.75
N ALA A 87 -18.89 23.46 -3.67
CA ALA A 87 -20.05 22.88 -2.98
C ALA A 87 -20.63 23.81 -1.86
N GLY A 88 -20.33 25.10 -1.91
CA GLY A 88 -20.99 26.11 -1.05
C GLY A 88 -20.36 26.35 0.33
N THR A 89 -19.21 25.76 0.63
CA THR A 89 -18.56 25.95 1.93
C THR A 89 -17.16 26.54 1.74
N LYS A 90 -17.06 27.86 1.84
CA LYS A 90 -15.76 28.56 1.86
C LYS A 90 -14.88 28.01 2.97
N GLY A 91 -13.70 27.45 2.61
CA GLY A 91 -12.63 27.10 3.53
C GLY A 91 -12.55 25.66 4.00
N GLY A 92 -12.94 24.65 3.19
CA GLY A 92 -12.71 23.22 3.51
C GLY A 92 -13.45 22.70 4.75
N LYS A 93 -14.34 23.48 5.35
CA LYS A 93 -15.19 23.07 6.48
C LYS A 93 -16.23 22.08 6.00
N GLY A 94 -16.10 20.82 6.41
CA GLY A 94 -17.03 19.73 6.04
C GLY A 94 -16.39 18.61 5.22
N VAL A 95 -15.13 18.74 4.82
CA VAL A 95 -14.35 17.67 4.22
C VAL A 95 -13.47 17.04 5.30
N ASN A 96 -13.61 15.76 5.52
CA ASN A 96 -12.73 14.98 6.39
C ASN A 96 -11.74 14.19 5.51
N LEU A 97 -10.45 14.46 5.67
CA LEU A 97 -9.40 13.77 4.93
C LEU A 97 -8.86 12.62 5.77
N ILE A 98 -8.85 11.42 5.21
CA ILE A 98 -8.24 10.24 5.82
C ILE A 98 -6.81 10.10 5.30
N VAL A 99 -5.86 9.91 6.21
CA VAL A 99 -4.45 9.72 5.91
C VAL A 99 -3.91 8.54 6.72
N SER A 100 -3.02 7.75 6.14
CA SER A 100 -2.43 6.58 6.81
C SER A 100 -1.47 6.94 7.94
N GLU A 101 -0.73 8.04 7.80
CA GLU A 101 0.36 8.42 8.71
C GLU A 101 -0.07 9.55 9.65
N PRO A 102 -0.09 9.32 10.99
CA PRO A 102 -0.52 10.35 11.96
C PRO A 102 0.34 11.61 11.96
N LYS A 103 1.64 11.49 11.69
CA LYS A 103 2.56 12.63 11.60
C LYS A 103 2.21 13.53 10.42
N LEU A 104 1.91 12.92 9.27
CA LEU A 104 1.48 13.64 8.08
C LEU A 104 0.13 14.33 8.32
N ALA A 105 -0.82 13.64 8.97
CA ALA A 105 -2.11 14.19 9.35
C ALA A 105 -1.97 15.49 10.18
N SER A 106 -1.12 15.47 11.21
CA SER A 106 -0.84 16.64 12.04
C SER A 106 -0.22 17.78 11.24
N THR A 107 0.65 17.47 10.28
CA THR A 107 1.32 18.46 9.42
C THR A 107 0.33 19.11 8.45
N ILE A 108 -0.56 18.33 7.85
CA ILE A 108 -1.61 18.81 6.93
C ILE A 108 -2.58 19.72 7.70
N ASN A 109 -3.05 19.29 8.86
CA ASN A 109 -3.96 20.10 9.69
C ASN A 109 -3.33 21.45 10.06
N LYS A 110 -2.07 21.46 10.52
CA LYS A 110 -1.36 22.69 10.90
C LYS A 110 -1.12 23.65 9.74
N LYS A 111 -0.80 23.13 8.53
CA LYS A 111 -0.41 23.95 7.38
C LYS A 111 -1.57 24.36 6.49
N LEU A 112 -2.59 23.51 6.36
CA LEU A 112 -3.72 23.71 5.43
C LEU A 112 -5.04 23.94 6.15
N GLY A 113 -5.14 23.67 7.46
CA GLY A 113 -6.37 23.84 8.23
C GLY A 113 -7.47 22.83 7.85
N ILE A 114 -7.12 21.75 7.17
CA ILE A 114 -8.03 20.69 6.76
C ILE A 114 -8.24 19.74 7.95
N GLN A 115 -9.47 19.30 8.18
CA GLN A 115 -9.75 18.27 9.17
C GLN A 115 -9.22 16.93 8.65
N VAL A 116 -8.32 16.31 9.41
CA VAL A 116 -7.67 15.04 9.02
C VAL A 116 -7.85 14.01 10.11
N THR A 117 -8.23 12.81 9.70
CA THR A 117 -8.35 11.62 10.56
C THR A 117 -7.28 10.60 10.19
N ALA A 118 -6.55 10.09 11.17
CA ALA A 118 -5.56 9.03 10.99
C ALA A 118 -5.66 8.07 12.18
N GLU A 119 -6.39 6.97 11.98
CA GLU A 119 -6.65 5.95 13.00
C GLU A 119 -6.18 4.58 12.53
N SER A 120 -5.76 3.73 13.45
CA SER A 120 -5.35 2.35 13.15
C SER A 120 -6.52 1.47 12.65
N SER A 121 -7.76 1.81 13.01
CA SER A 121 -8.98 1.16 12.53
C SER A 121 -9.17 1.26 11.01
N LEU A 122 -8.55 2.26 10.37
CA LEU A 122 -8.64 2.52 8.93
C LEU A 122 -7.65 1.70 8.09
N MET A 123 -6.84 0.85 8.72
CA MET A 123 -5.85 0.03 8.00
C MET A 123 -6.48 -0.97 7.02
N ASP A 124 -7.67 -1.49 7.34
CA ASP A 124 -8.40 -2.39 6.45
C ASP A 124 -8.88 -1.67 5.18
N LEU A 125 -9.26 -0.38 5.30
CA LEU A 125 -9.54 0.48 4.15
C LEU A 125 -8.33 0.60 3.22
N TYR A 126 -7.14 0.88 3.78
CA TYR A 126 -5.91 1.00 3.00
C TYR A 126 -5.48 -0.32 2.36
N ARG A 127 -5.73 -1.45 3.04
CA ARG A 127 -5.52 -2.78 2.47
C ARG A 127 -6.43 -3.01 1.28
N GLY A 128 -7.73 -2.76 1.43
CA GLY A 128 -8.71 -2.92 0.37
C GLY A 128 -8.42 -2.05 -0.86
N ILE A 129 -8.01 -0.79 -0.66
CA ILE A 129 -7.58 0.09 -1.75
C ILE A 129 -6.37 -0.50 -2.47
N ARG A 130 -5.38 -1.03 -1.74
CA ARG A 130 -4.17 -1.59 -2.34
C ARG A 130 -4.46 -2.83 -3.20
N GLU A 131 -5.35 -3.71 -2.72
CA GLU A 131 -5.74 -4.91 -3.43
C GLU A 131 -6.52 -4.60 -4.72
N ASN A 132 -7.39 -3.59 -4.69
CA ASN A 132 -8.24 -3.20 -5.81
C ASN A 132 -7.71 -1.97 -6.58
N LEU A 133 -6.47 -1.56 -6.37
CA LEU A 133 -5.92 -0.31 -6.89
C LEU A 133 -6.02 -0.19 -8.42
N ALA A 134 -5.69 -1.24 -9.15
CA ALA A 134 -5.74 -1.26 -10.60
C ALA A 134 -7.17 -1.02 -11.12
N SER A 135 -8.16 -1.69 -10.51
CA SER A 135 -9.57 -1.53 -10.86
C SER A 135 -10.09 -0.12 -10.52
N LEU A 136 -9.75 0.40 -9.33
CA LEU A 136 -10.15 1.74 -8.88
C LEU A 136 -9.57 2.86 -9.77
N LEU A 137 -8.33 2.71 -10.24
CA LEU A 137 -7.71 3.67 -11.16
C LEU A 137 -8.31 3.59 -12.58
N SER A 138 -8.63 2.38 -13.05
CA SER A 138 -9.18 2.16 -14.39
C SER A 138 -10.62 2.61 -14.50
N ALA A 139 -11.44 2.42 -13.47
CA ALA A 139 -12.87 2.74 -13.48
C ALA A 139 -13.15 4.24 -13.61
N SER A 140 -12.24 5.10 -13.11
CA SER A 140 -12.51 6.54 -12.99
C SER A 140 -11.86 7.40 -14.09
N SER A 141 -11.00 6.85 -14.93
CA SER A 141 -10.29 7.63 -15.95
C SER A 141 -10.15 6.85 -17.25
N PRO A 142 -11.21 6.83 -18.11
CA PRO A 142 -11.13 6.20 -19.43
C PRO A 142 -10.03 6.80 -20.33
N GLU A 143 -9.76 8.10 -20.18
CA GLU A 143 -8.72 8.82 -20.93
C GLU A 143 -7.29 8.59 -20.38
N ALA A 144 -7.17 8.13 -19.16
CA ALA A 144 -5.85 7.92 -18.53
C ALA A 144 -5.17 6.61 -18.94
N GLY A 145 -5.77 5.84 -19.86
CA GLY A 145 -5.31 4.50 -20.25
C GLY A 145 -5.43 3.53 -19.03
N ALA A 146 -6.07 2.40 -19.22
CA ALA A 146 -6.11 1.36 -18.18
C ALA A 146 -4.67 1.05 -17.78
N LEU A 147 -4.31 1.36 -16.52
CA LEU A 147 -3.00 1.00 -15.97
C LEU A 147 -3.01 -0.50 -15.74
N ASP A 148 -2.20 -1.22 -16.51
CA ASP A 148 -1.99 -2.64 -16.30
C ASP A 148 -1.40 -2.86 -14.89
N PRO A 149 -1.88 -3.83 -14.10
CA PRO A 149 -1.26 -4.21 -12.84
C PRO A 149 0.23 -4.50 -12.93
N ARG A 150 0.70 -4.99 -14.09
CA ARG A 150 2.12 -5.21 -14.38
C ARG A 150 2.91 -3.90 -14.42
N ASP A 151 2.35 -2.87 -15.02
CA ASP A 151 2.99 -1.55 -15.10
C ASP A 151 3.07 -0.91 -13.72
N LEU A 152 2.02 -1.01 -12.90
CA LEU A 152 2.02 -0.55 -11.51
C LEU A 152 3.12 -1.24 -10.68
N ASN A 153 3.27 -2.54 -10.82
CA ASN A 153 4.33 -3.31 -10.14
C ASN A 153 5.73 -2.88 -10.61
N THR A 154 5.91 -2.68 -11.91
CA THR A 154 7.19 -2.24 -12.50
C THR A 154 7.54 -0.83 -12.01
N MET A 155 6.59 0.08 -11.98
CA MET A 155 6.79 1.44 -11.45
C MET A 155 7.09 1.43 -9.95
N SER A 156 6.40 0.60 -9.18
CA SER A 156 6.64 0.43 -7.74
C SER A 156 8.03 -0.13 -7.46
N LEU A 157 8.47 -1.12 -8.24
CA LEU A 157 9.82 -1.67 -8.15
C LEU A 157 10.89 -0.62 -8.49
N GLY A 158 10.69 0.14 -9.58
CA GLY A 158 11.58 1.23 -9.98
C GLY A 158 11.70 2.33 -8.91
N LEU A 159 10.58 2.72 -8.31
CA LEU A 159 10.56 3.67 -7.20
C LEU A 159 11.29 3.12 -5.97
N SER A 160 11.08 1.86 -5.63
CA SER A 160 11.76 1.19 -4.49
C SER A 160 13.27 1.16 -4.67
N HIS A 161 13.75 0.84 -5.88
CA HIS A 161 15.17 0.92 -6.21
C HIS A 161 15.71 2.35 -6.07
N SER A 162 14.97 3.35 -6.56
CA SER A 162 15.38 4.74 -6.47
C SER A 162 15.44 5.24 -5.02
N LEU A 163 14.47 4.85 -4.18
CA LEU A 163 14.46 5.16 -2.74
C LEU A 163 15.64 4.50 -2.02
N SER A 164 15.95 3.24 -2.34
CA SER A 164 17.10 2.53 -1.75
C SER A 164 18.41 3.21 -2.12
N ARG A 165 18.57 3.62 -3.39
CA ARG A 165 19.75 4.39 -3.83
C ARG A 165 19.86 5.76 -3.14
N TYR A 166 18.73 6.43 -2.90
CA TYR A 166 18.72 7.72 -2.21
C TYR A 166 19.20 7.62 -0.75
N LYS A 167 18.97 6.50 -0.09
CA LYS A 167 19.45 6.23 1.27
C LYS A 167 20.98 6.08 1.33
N LEU A 168 21.62 5.73 0.21
CA LEU A 168 23.08 5.61 0.13
C LEU A 168 23.73 6.98 -0.10
N LYS A 169 24.70 7.34 0.74
CA LYS A 169 25.50 8.56 0.55
C LYS A 169 26.50 8.33 -0.59
N PHE A 170 26.21 8.91 -1.74
CA PHE A 170 27.06 8.77 -2.92
C PHE A 170 28.30 9.67 -2.81
N SER A 171 29.50 9.08 -2.86
CA SER A 171 30.75 9.80 -2.99
C SER A 171 31.67 9.00 -3.93
N PRO A 172 32.06 9.57 -5.09
CA PRO A 172 32.92 8.87 -6.06
C PRO A 172 34.31 8.54 -5.50
N ASP A 173 34.77 9.29 -4.49
CA ASP A 173 36.08 9.12 -3.90
C ASP A 173 36.13 8.03 -2.79
N LYS A 174 34.98 7.49 -2.40
CA LYS A 174 34.87 6.55 -1.27
C LYS A 174 34.01 5.34 -1.64
N VAL A 175 34.42 4.59 -2.64
CA VAL A 175 33.71 3.38 -3.10
C VAL A 175 33.51 2.37 -1.98
N ASP A 176 34.55 2.16 -1.15
CA ASP A 176 34.48 1.23 -0.02
C ASP A 176 33.38 1.59 0.98
N THR A 177 33.23 2.88 1.26
CA THR A 177 32.14 3.35 2.15
C THR A 177 30.76 3.06 1.56
N MET A 178 30.60 3.17 0.23
CA MET A 178 29.34 2.85 -0.43
C MET A 178 29.03 1.35 -0.38
N VAL A 179 30.04 0.50 -0.57
CA VAL A 179 29.90 -0.97 -0.45
C VAL A 179 29.47 -1.35 0.97
N VAL A 180 30.15 -0.81 1.98
CA VAL A 180 29.80 -1.06 3.39
C VAL A 180 28.36 -0.62 3.70
N GLN A 181 27.95 0.58 3.24
CA GLN A 181 26.58 1.07 3.44
C GLN A 181 25.55 0.22 2.70
N ALA A 182 25.86 -0.25 1.49
CA ALA A 182 24.96 -1.10 0.72
C ALA A 182 24.74 -2.46 1.41
N ILE A 183 25.80 -3.07 1.93
CA ILE A 183 25.73 -4.34 2.68
C ILE A 183 24.94 -4.14 3.98
N ALA A 184 25.22 -3.07 4.73
CA ALA A 184 24.45 -2.76 5.94
C ALA A 184 22.96 -2.58 5.66
N LEU A 185 22.61 -1.90 4.56
CA LEU A 185 21.22 -1.75 4.14
C LEU A 185 20.59 -3.08 3.75
N LEU A 186 21.34 -3.95 3.06
CA LEU A 186 20.89 -5.30 2.71
C LEU A 186 20.59 -6.12 3.96
N ASP A 187 21.49 -6.13 4.93
CA ASP A 187 21.31 -6.83 6.21
C ASP A 187 20.08 -6.33 6.98
N ASP A 188 19.82 -5.03 6.97
CA ASP A 188 18.65 -4.45 7.62
C ASP A 188 17.37 -4.84 6.89
N LEU A 189 17.35 -4.85 5.55
CA LEU A 189 16.20 -5.31 4.77
C LEU A 189 15.91 -6.79 5.01
N ASP A 190 16.94 -7.64 5.07
CA ASP A 190 16.79 -9.07 5.33
C ASP A 190 16.23 -9.31 6.74
N LYS A 191 16.66 -8.56 7.74
CA LYS A 191 16.09 -8.62 9.09
C LYS A 191 14.61 -8.23 9.10
N GLU A 192 14.26 -7.12 8.43
CA GLU A 192 12.86 -6.68 8.35
C GLU A 192 11.99 -7.71 7.63
N LEU A 193 12.44 -8.24 6.49
CA LEU A 193 11.74 -9.28 5.75
C LEU A 193 11.50 -10.52 6.63
N ASN A 194 12.52 -10.95 7.37
CA ASN A 194 12.39 -12.10 8.24
C ASN A 194 11.40 -11.85 9.39
N ILE A 195 11.38 -10.64 9.98
CA ILE A 195 10.42 -10.25 11.00
C ILE A 195 8.98 -10.33 10.47
N TYR A 196 8.73 -9.79 9.27
CA TYR A 196 7.40 -9.88 8.65
C TYR A 196 7.00 -11.31 8.33
N ALA A 197 7.92 -12.09 7.78
CA ALA A 197 7.67 -13.50 7.46
C ALA A 197 7.39 -14.33 8.72
N MET A 198 8.11 -14.09 9.82
CA MET A 198 7.80 -14.72 11.12
C MET A 198 6.41 -14.34 11.64
N ARG A 199 6.01 -13.07 11.51
CA ARG A 199 4.67 -12.64 11.92
C ARG A 199 3.58 -13.29 11.07
N VAL A 200 3.79 -13.39 9.76
CA VAL A 200 2.87 -14.14 8.88
C VAL A 200 2.74 -15.58 9.34
N LYS A 201 3.86 -16.24 9.66
CA LYS A 201 3.88 -17.62 10.14
C LYS A 201 3.16 -17.78 11.48
N GLU A 202 3.35 -16.84 12.40
CA GLU A 202 2.66 -16.82 13.69
C GLU A 202 1.14 -16.70 13.51
N TRP A 203 0.69 -15.72 12.76
CA TRP A 203 -0.74 -15.43 12.62
C TRP A 203 -1.47 -16.44 11.74
N TYR A 204 -0.90 -16.82 10.62
CA TYR A 204 -1.49 -17.85 9.75
C TYR A 204 -1.43 -19.25 10.39
N GLY A 205 -0.48 -19.49 11.27
CA GLY A 205 -0.38 -20.72 12.06
C GLY A 205 -1.59 -21.02 12.94
N TRP A 206 -2.39 -20.00 13.28
CA TRP A 206 -3.67 -20.19 13.97
C TRP A 206 -4.75 -20.74 13.03
N HIS A 207 -4.67 -20.42 11.76
CA HIS A 207 -5.59 -20.91 10.74
C HIS A 207 -5.16 -22.28 10.19
N PHE A 208 -3.84 -22.48 10.00
CA PHE A 208 -3.27 -23.72 9.47
C PHE A 208 -2.00 -24.13 10.21
N PRO A 209 -2.14 -24.72 11.43
CA PRO A 209 -1.01 -25.00 12.30
C PRO A 209 -0.07 -26.09 11.76
N GLU A 210 -0.59 -27.05 10.98
CA GLU A 210 0.19 -28.13 10.40
C GLU A 210 1.23 -27.63 9.40
N MET A 211 0.90 -26.63 8.62
CA MET A 211 1.80 -26.05 7.60
C MET A 211 3.09 -25.49 8.24
N GLY A 212 3.02 -24.95 9.45
CA GLY A 212 4.17 -24.44 10.17
C GLY A 212 5.20 -25.49 10.59
N LYS A 213 4.79 -26.78 10.67
CA LYS A 213 5.67 -27.91 10.97
C LYS A 213 6.36 -28.45 9.74
N ILE A 214 5.73 -28.32 8.58
CA ILE A 214 6.22 -28.85 7.31
C ILE A 214 7.19 -27.86 6.67
N ILE A 215 6.83 -26.56 6.64
CA ILE A 215 7.60 -25.50 5.99
C ILE A 215 8.39 -24.75 7.07
N THR A 216 9.68 -25.02 7.14
CA THR A 216 10.57 -24.41 8.12
C THR A 216 11.02 -23.03 7.69
N ASP A 217 11.25 -22.82 6.39
CA ASP A 217 11.66 -21.52 5.84
C ASP A 217 10.51 -20.50 5.88
N ASN A 218 10.76 -19.35 6.52
CA ASN A 218 9.76 -18.32 6.73
C ASN A 218 9.32 -17.64 5.42
N ILE A 219 10.24 -17.48 4.47
CA ILE A 219 9.94 -16.82 3.19
C ILE A 219 9.13 -17.74 2.27
N ALA A 220 9.53 -19.02 2.17
CA ALA A 220 8.74 -20.03 1.46
C ALA A 220 7.34 -20.14 2.07
N TYR A 221 7.25 -20.15 3.41
CA TYR A 221 5.96 -20.15 4.11
C TYR A 221 5.08 -18.96 3.70
N ALA A 222 5.62 -17.75 3.68
CA ALA A 222 4.87 -16.55 3.29
C ALA A 222 4.41 -16.60 1.82
N LYS A 223 5.23 -17.16 0.92
CA LYS A 223 4.85 -17.37 -0.49
C LYS A 223 3.70 -18.37 -0.61
N VAL A 224 3.73 -19.47 0.14
CA VAL A 224 2.65 -20.45 0.18
C VAL A 224 1.37 -19.84 0.74
N VAL A 225 1.44 -19.08 1.81
CA VAL A 225 0.27 -18.36 2.36
C VAL A 225 -0.38 -17.47 1.31
N ARG A 226 0.44 -16.76 0.51
CA ARG A 226 -0.05 -15.90 -0.57
C ARG A 226 -0.73 -16.69 -1.69
N ALA A 227 -0.22 -17.88 -2.03
CA ALA A 227 -0.77 -18.72 -3.09
C ALA A 227 -2.06 -19.43 -2.65
N VAL A 228 -2.07 -20.01 -1.46
CA VAL A 228 -3.18 -20.82 -0.93
C VAL A 228 -4.33 -19.93 -0.40
N GLY A 229 -4.04 -18.85 0.31
CA GLY A 229 -5.04 -18.02 0.97
C GLY A 229 -5.76 -18.77 2.06
N PHE A 230 -6.94 -19.32 1.78
CA PHE A 230 -7.66 -20.16 2.72
C PHE A 230 -7.15 -21.62 2.72
N ARG A 231 -7.07 -22.21 3.90
CA ARG A 231 -6.66 -23.61 4.10
C ARG A 231 -7.35 -24.60 3.15
N THR A 232 -8.64 -24.39 2.86
CA THR A 232 -9.45 -25.24 1.98
C THR A 232 -8.91 -25.32 0.55
N ASN A 233 -8.14 -24.34 0.10
CA ASN A 233 -7.58 -24.28 -1.25
C ASN A 233 -6.25 -25.03 -1.37
N ALA A 234 -5.69 -25.51 -0.26
CA ALA A 234 -4.35 -26.12 -0.24
C ALA A 234 -4.23 -27.35 -1.15
N SER A 235 -5.31 -28.13 -1.30
CA SER A 235 -5.33 -29.32 -2.17
C SER A 235 -5.48 -29.00 -3.66
N SER A 236 -5.91 -27.78 -4.01
CA SER A 236 -6.17 -27.37 -5.40
C SER A 236 -5.12 -26.41 -5.96
N CYS A 237 -4.24 -25.89 -5.12
CA CYS A 237 -3.19 -24.95 -5.53
C CYS A 237 -1.94 -25.72 -6.00
N ASP A 238 -1.38 -25.31 -7.13
CA ASP A 238 -0.07 -25.73 -7.59
C ASP A 238 1.01 -24.93 -6.85
N LEU A 239 1.87 -25.62 -6.13
CA LEU A 239 2.95 -25.04 -5.33
C LEU A 239 4.34 -25.44 -5.81
N SER A 240 4.43 -26.08 -6.97
CA SER A 240 5.67 -26.61 -7.56
C SER A 240 6.77 -25.54 -7.74
N ASP A 241 6.39 -24.29 -8.01
CA ASP A 241 7.33 -23.17 -8.13
C ASP A 241 7.90 -22.65 -6.78
N ILE A 242 7.29 -23.07 -5.67
CA ILE A 242 7.60 -22.53 -4.34
C ILE A 242 8.23 -23.59 -3.45
N LEU A 243 7.73 -24.83 -3.55
CA LEU A 243 8.10 -25.94 -2.68
C LEU A 243 8.71 -27.09 -3.47
N PRO A 244 9.64 -27.85 -2.86
CA PRO A 244 10.03 -29.15 -3.39
C PRO A 244 8.83 -30.12 -3.46
N GLU A 245 8.80 -30.98 -4.45
CA GLU A 245 7.71 -31.92 -4.72
C GLU A 245 7.32 -32.77 -3.49
N GLU A 246 8.31 -33.23 -2.71
CA GLU A 246 8.09 -34.02 -1.50
C GLU A 246 7.30 -33.25 -0.42
N VAL A 247 7.59 -31.94 -0.29
CA VAL A 247 6.94 -31.05 0.68
C VAL A 247 5.54 -30.70 0.23
N GLU A 248 5.34 -30.47 -1.06
CA GLU A 248 4.03 -30.23 -1.66
C GLU A 248 3.09 -31.42 -1.49
N GLN A 249 3.56 -32.63 -1.80
CA GLN A 249 2.80 -33.86 -1.59
C GLN A 249 2.41 -34.04 -0.12
N THR A 250 3.35 -33.79 0.79
CA THR A 250 3.06 -33.87 2.24
C THR A 250 2.00 -32.87 2.65
N LEU A 251 2.03 -31.66 2.12
CA LEU A 251 1.06 -30.62 2.43
C LEU A 251 -0.33 -30.95 1.89
N SER A 252 -0.43 -31.51 0.69
CA SER A 252 -1.71 -31.92 0.07
C SER A 252 -2.37 -33.09 0.81
N LEU A 253 -1.59 -34.02 1.35
CA LEU A 253 -2.08 -35.18 2.10
C LEU A 253 -2.67 -34.83 3.48
N ILE A 254 -2.17 -33.76 4.13
CA ILE A 254 -2.66 -33.35 5.45
C ILE A 254 -4.05 -32.73 5.38
N HIS A 255 -4.46 -32.29 4.22
CA HIS A 255 -5.76 -31.65 4.03
C HIS A 255 -6.92 -32.64 3.82
N ILE A 256 -6.65 -33.93 3.77
CA ILE A 256 -7.69 -34.95 3.74
C ILE A 256 -8.11 -35.26 5.18
#